data_3faa4e1ad1bf4758e64fdeac1c7cd7d9
#
_entry.id   3faa4e1ad1bf4758e64fdeac1c7cd7d9
#
_cell.length_a   1.000
_cell.length_b   1.000
_cell.length_c   1.000
_cell.angle_alpha   90.00
_cell.angle_beta   90.00
_cell.angle_gamma   90.00
#
_symmetry.space_group_name_H-M   'P 1'
#
loop_
_entity.id
_entity.type
_entity.pdbx_description
1 polymer ?
#
loop_
_entity_poly.entity_id
_entity_poly.type
_entity_poly.pdbx_seq_one_letter_code
_entity_poly.pdbx_strand_id
1 'polypeptide(L)'
;MSFAWLDYLALAEALLQARTTLAPEEACCRAAISRAYDAVYGAARTRACDQEGLQLPTAAEAHQLVITHYRQGASPLHRAIGDVLRQLRSARNRADYADQLDRPVVLAQFAVRRARQVVTQLQALAPGPPPSDDAGGPAGTAAAPDGTEER
;
A
#
# COMPACT_ATOMS: atom_id res chain seq x y z
N MET A 1 -4.26 18.04 -6.19
CA MET A 1 -5.09 16.98 -5.58
C MET A 1 -4.50 15.63 -5.92
N SER A 2 -4.36 14.75 -4.95
CA SER A 2 -3.92 13.38 -5.19
C SER A 2 -5.09 12.51 -5.66
N PHE A 3 -4.79 11.49 -6.45
CA PHE A 3 -5.78 10.54 -6.93
C PHE A 3 -6.38 9.72 -5.78
N ALA A 4 -7.69 9.55 -5.80
CA ALA A 4 -8.40 8.72 -4.83
C ALA A 4 -8.27 7.24 -5.22
N TRP A 5 -7.24 6.57 -4.70
CA TRP A 5 -6.91 5.19 -5.10
C TRP A 5 -8.07 4.21 -4.93
N LEU A 6 -8.92 4.43 -3.92
CA LEU A 6 -10.08 3.55 -3.69
C LEU A 6 -11.16 3.66 -4.77
N ASP A 7 -11.12 4.68 -5.64
CA ASP A 7 -11.98 4.73 -6.82
C ASP A 7 -11.72 3.56 -7.77
N TYR A 8 -10.49 3.05 -7.80
CA TYR A 8 -10.16 1.83 -8.54
C TYR A 8 -10.84 0.58 -7.98
N LEU A 9 -11.14 0.54 -6.69
CA LEU A 9 -11.91 -0.58 -6.12
C LEU A 9 -13.37 -0.51 -6.60
N ALA A 10 -13.97 0.67 -6.62
CA ALA A 10 -15.30 0.86 -7.18
C ALA A 10 -15.36 0.45 -8.66
N LEU A 11 -14.33 0.80 -9.44
CA LEU A 11 -14.20 0.38 -10.84
C LEU A 11 -14.07 -1.15 -10.95
N ALA A 12 -13.25 -1.77 -10.12
CA ALA A 12 -13.09 -3.23 -10.10
C ALA A 12 -14.41 -3.95 -9.81
N GLU A 13 -15.18 -3.44 -8.86
CA GLU A 13 -16.51 -3.96 -8.52
C GLU A 13 -17.50 -3.82 -9.67
N ALA A 14 -17.52 -2.67 -10.34
CA ALA A 14 -18.37 -2.41 -11.50
C ALA A 14 -18.01 -3.32 -12.68
N LEU A 15 -16.72 -3.52 -12.97
CA LEU A 15 -16.24 -4.45 -13.99
C LEU A 15 -16.68 -5.88 -13.71
N LEU A 16 -16.56 -6.32 -12.47
CA LEU A 16 -16.98 -7.67 -12.07
C LEU A 16 -18.49 -7.86 -12.21
N GLN A 17 -19.29 -6.87 -11.80
CA GLN A 17 -20.75 -6.92 -11.93
C GLN A 17 -21.20 -6.90 -13.40
N ALA A 18 -20.57 -6.09 -14.24
CA ALA A 18 -20.93 -5.94 -15.64
C ALA A 18 -20.19 -6.91 -16.59
N ARG A 19 -19.47 -7.87 -16.06
CA ARG A 19 -18.56 -8.76 -16.83
C ARG A 19 -19.21 -9.54 -17.98
N THR A 20 -20.51 -9.80 -17.88
CA THR A 20 -21.23 -10.57 -18.93
C THR A 20 -21.83 -9.69 -20.00
N THR A 21 -21.87 -8.37 -19.82
CA THR A 21 -22.54 -7.44 -20.72
C THR A 21 -21.64 -6.34 -21.27
N LEU A 22 -20.60 -5.96 -20.54
CA LEU A 22 -19.75 -4.81 -20.89
C LEU A 22 -18.73 -5.12 -21.98
N ALA A 23 -18.06 -6.24 -21.87
CA ALA A 23 -16.95 -6.67 -22.73
C ALA A 23 -16.79 -8.19 -22.57
N PRO A 24 -15.83 -8.84 -23.26
CA PRO A 24 -15.55 -10.25 -23.00
C PRO A 24 -15.31 -10.51 -21.53
N GLU A 25 -15.96 -11.53 -20.98
CA GLU A 25 -16.00 -11.80 -19.53
C GLU A 25 -14.61 -11.91 -18.92
N GLU A 26 -13.70 -12.65 -19.56
CA GLU A 26 -12.34 -12.81 -19.03
C GLU A 26 -11.59 -11.47 -18.99
N ALA A 27 -11.76 -10.61 -19.99
CA ALA A 27 -11.14 -9.29 -20.01
C ALA A 27 -11.64 -8.42 -18.86
N CYS A 28 -12.94 -8.45 -18.58
CA CYS A 28 -13.51 -7.76 -17.42
C CYS A 28 -12.95 -8.28 -16.09
N CYS A 29 -12.81 -9.60 -15.96
CA CYS A 29 -12.25 -10.23 -14.77
C CYS A 29 -10.77 -9.87 -14.57
N ARG A 30 -9.96 -9.93 -15.61
CA ARG A 30 -8.55 -9.53 -15.57
C ARG A 30 -8.39 -8.05 -15.17
N ALA A 31 -9.18 -7.18 -15.77
CA ALA A 31 -9.17 -5.76 -15.44
C ALA A 31 -9.61 -5.52 -13.98
N ALA A 32 -10.63 -6.22 -13.51
CA ALA A 32 -11.09 -6.12 -12.14
C ALA A 32 -10.01 -6.55 -11.12
N ILE A 33 -9.30 -7.63 -11.39
CA ILE A 33 -8.18 -8.10 -10.55
C ILE A 33 -7.09 -7.04 -10.48
N SER A 34 -6.70 -6.49 -11.63
CA SER A 34 -5.66 -5.47 -11.73
C SER A 34 -6.03 -4.19 -10.98
N ARG A 35 -7.23 -3.69 -11.18
CA ARG A 35 -7.71 -2.47 -10.51
C ARG A 35 -7.92 -2.66 -9.01
N ALA A 36 -8.39 -3.83 -8.57
CA ALA A 36 -8.52 -4.14 -7.15
C ALA A 36 -7.17 -4.07 -6.42
N TYR A 37 -6.13 -4.65 -7.00
CA TYR A 37 -4.78 -4.54 -6.44
C TYR A 37 -4.27 -3.10 -6.43
N ASP A 38 -4.38 -2.38 -7.55
CA ASP A 38 -3.90 -1.00 -7.66
C ASP A 38 -4.56 -0.08 -6.64
N ALA A 39 -5.86 -0.29 -6.37
CA ALA A 39 -6.60 0.47 -5.36
C ALA A 39 -5.97 0.35 -3.98
N VAL A 40 -5.81 -0.86 -3.51
CA VAL A 40 -5.32 -1.10 -2.13
C VAL A 40 -3.82 -0.91 -1.99
N TYR A 41 -3.06 -1.20 -3.04
CA TYR A 41 -1.64 -0.87 -3.07
C TYR A 41 -1.42 0.64 -2.98
N GLY A 42 -2.14 1.42 -3.78
CA GLY A 42 -2.05 2.88 -3.76
C GLY A 42 -2.41 3.46 -2.40
N ALA A 43 -3.50 2.99 -1.80
CA ALA A 43 -3.92 3.41 -0.46
C ALA A 43 -2.90 3.03 0.62
N ALA A 44 -2.40 1.80 0.59
CA ALA A 44 -1.39 1.31 1.53
C ALA A 44 -0.06 2.08 1.41
N ARG A 45 0.39 2.31 0.18
CA ARG A 45 1.59 3.10 -0.11
C ARG A 45 1.48 4.51 0.44
N THR A 46 0.39 5.19 0.12
CA THR A 46 0.15 6.57 0.57
C THR A 46 0.20 6.65 2.10
N ARG A 47 -0.48 5.74 2.78
CA ARG A 47 -0.48 5.69 4.24
C ARG A 47 0.91 5.42 4.80
N ALA A 48 1.64 4.45 4.26
CA ALA A 48 2.98 4.12 4.74
C ALA A 48 3.95 5.29 4.56
N CYS A 49 3.89 6.00 3.44
CA CYS A 49 4.71 7.18 3.20
C CYS A 49 4.33 8.35 4.10
N ASP A 50 3.04 8.65 4.21
CA ASP A 50 2.56 9.85 4.89
C ASP A 50 2.55 9.70 6.41
N GLN A 51 2.26 8.51 6.93
CA GLN A 51 2.07 8.29 8.35
C GLN A 51 3.16 7.46 9.02
N GLU A 52 3.91 6.67 8.25
CA GLU A 52 4.92 5.77 8.80
C GLU A 52 6.34 6.06 8.27
N GLY A 53 6.50 7.11 7.50
CA GLY A 53 7.80 7.60 7.06
C GLY A 53 8.49 6.72 6.01
N LEU A 54 7.76 5.82 5.33
CA LEU A 54 8.36 4.99 4.29
C LEU A 54 8.84 5.86 3.13
N GLN A 55 10.08 5.65 2.72
CA GLN A 55 10.66 6.31 1.54
C GLN A 55 10.85 5.31 0.42
N LEU A 56 10.41 5.68 -0.78
CA LEU A 56 10.46 4.83 -1.96
C LEU A 56 11.43 5.42 -3.00
N PRO A 57 12.54 4.70 -3.30
CA PRO A 57 13.56 5.23 -4.20
C PRO A 57 13.12 5.24 -5.66
N THR A 58 12.44 4.19 -6.13
CA THR A 58 11.99 4.05 -7.52
C THR A 58 10.62 3.36 -7.60
N ALA A 59 9.91 3.58 -8.72
CA ALA A 59 8.65 2.92 -8.99
C ALA A 59 8.80 1.39 -9.15
N ALA A 60 9.92 0.93 -9.70
CA ALA A 60 10.16 -0.50 -9.94
C ALA A 60 10.26 -1.31 -8.65
N GLU A 61 10.87 -0.75 -7.62
CA GLU A 61 11.07 -1.40 -6.31
C GLU A 61 9.94 -1.11 -5.32
N ALA A 62 9.11 -0.12 -5.62
CA ALA A 62 8.10 0.40 -4.69
C ALA A 62 7.13 -0.68 -4.22
N HIS A 63 6.65 -1.53 -5.11
CA HIS A 63 5.71 -2.60 -4.76
C HIS A 63 6.30 -3.56 -3.72
N GLN A 64 7.52 -4.02 -3.94
CA GLN A 64 8.19 -4.92 -3.00
C GLN A 64 8.45 -4.26 -1.66
N LEU A 65 8.89 -2.99 -1.66
CA LEU A 65 9.19 -2.26 -0.44
C LEU A 65 7.93 -1.99 0.39
N VAL A 66 6.83 -1.60 -0.23
CA VAL A 66 5.55 -1.40 0.47
C VAL A 66 5.06 -2.70 1.10
N ILE A 67 5.04 -3.79 0.34
CA ILE A 67 4.59 -5.10 0.84
C ILE A 67 5.47 -5.56 2.00
N THR A 68 6.79 -5.45 1.87
CA THR A 68 7.74 -5.81 2.93
C THR A 68 7.54 -4.94 4.17
N HIS A 69 7.33 -3.63 4.00
CA HIS A 69 7.05 -2.72 5.11
C HIS A 69 5.87 -3.20 5.96
N TYR A 70 4.76 -3.56 5.32
CA TYR A 70 3.60 -4.07 6.05
C TYR A 70 3.85 -5.45 6.66
N ARG A 71 4.46 -6.37 5.92
CA ARG A 71 4.73 -7.73 6.41
C ARG A 71 5.69 -7.75 7.60
N GLN A 72 6.60 -6.81 7.70
CA GLN A 72 7.52 -6.63 8.81
C GLN A 72 7.01 -5.66 9.88
N GLY A 73 5.80 -5.16 9.73
CA GLY A 73 5.21 -4.22 10.68
C GLY A 73 5.02 -4.81 12.07
N ALA A 74 5.00 -3.93 13.07
CA ALA A 74 4.97 -4.32 14.48
C ALA A 74 3.64 -4.95 14.91
N SER A 75 2.53 -4.55 14.29
CA SER A 75 1.21 -5.05 14.67
C SER A 75 0.78 -6.25 13.81
N PRO A 76 -0.06 -7.17 14.38
CA PRO A 76 -0.65 -8.25 13.60
C PRO A 76 -1.44 -7.74 12.38
N LEU A 77 -2.06 -6.58 12.51
CA LEU A 77 -2.86 -5.97 11.45
C LEU A 77 -1.99 -5.51 10.28
N HIS A 78 -0.82 -4.92 10.54
CA HIS A 78 0.17 -4.61 9.51
C HIS A 78 0.57 -5.86 8.72
N ARG A 79 0.91 -6.92 9.43
CA ARG A 79 1.34 -8.18 8.80
C ARG A 79 0.23 -8.82 7.96
N ALA A 80 -1.01 -8.78 8.45
CA ALA A 80 -2.17 -9.27 7.70
C ALA A 80 -2.38 -8.48 6.40
N ILE A 81 -2.27 -7.16 6.44
CA ILE A 81 -2.32 -6.30 5.25
C ILE A 81 -1.22 -6.69 4.25
N GLY A 82 0.01 -6.83 4.72
CA GLY A 82 1.15 -7.19 3.87
C GLY A 82 0.97 -8.55 3.19
N ASP A 83 0.44 -9.53 3.88
CA ASP A 83 0.16 -10.86 3.31
C ASP A 83 -0.92 -10.81 2.23
N VAL A 84 -1.99 -10.04 2.44
CA VAL A 84 -3.03 -9.87 1.42
C VAL A 84 -2.51 -9.09 0.22
N LEU A 85 -1.74 -8.03 0.41
CA LEU A 85 -1.10 -7.29 -0.69
C LEU A 85 -0.21 -8.19 -1.54
N ARG A 86 0.54 -9.08 -0.92
CA ARG A 86 1.37 -10.06 -1.64
C ARG A 86 0.52 -11.01 -2.49
N GLN A 87 -0.57 -11.54 -1.94
CA GLN A 87 -1.50 -12.41 -2.66
C GLN A 87 -2.13 -11.68 -3.85
N LEU A 88 -2.58 -10.46 -3.63
CA LEU A 88 -3.20 -9.63 -4.68
C LEU A 88 -2.20 -9.25 -5.78
N ARG A 89 -0.95 -8.96 -5.43
CA ARG A 89 0.10 -8.71 -6.42
C ARG A 89 0.34 -9.93 -7.32
N SER A 90 0.37 -11.12 -6.74
CA SER A 90 0.49 -12.36 -7.50
C SER A 90 -0.68 -12.56 -8.44
N ALA A 91 -1.90 -12.36 -7.97
CA ALA A 91 -3.11 -12.44 -8.79
C ALA A 91 -3.09 -11.42 -9.93
N ARG A 92 -2.71 -10.18 -9.64
CA ARG A 92 -2.60 -9.09 -10.62
C ARG A 92 -1.55 -9.41 -11.70
N ASN A 93 -0.40 -9.93 -11.33
CA ASN A 93 0.63 -10.28 -12.29
C ASN A 93 0.16 -11.41 -13.24
N ARG A 94 -0.57 -12.38 -12.73
CA ARG A 94 -1.19 -13.41 -13.55
C ARG A 94 -2.27 -12.85 -14.47
N ALA A 95 -3.12 -11.98 -13.95
CA ALA A 95 -4.21 -11.36 -14.72
C ALA A 95 -3.69 -10.47 -15.86
N ASP A 96 -2.58 -9.76 -15.66
CA ASP A 96 -2.01 -8.84 -16.64
C ASP A 96 -1.12 -9.53 -17.67
N TYR A 97 -0.42 -10.61 -17.30
CA TYR A 97 0.67 -11.14 -18.12
C TYR A 97 0.55 -12.61 -18.51
N ALA A 98 -0.28 -13.43 -17.85
CA ALA A 98 -0.43 -14.83 -18.19
C ALA A 98 -1.35 -14.99 -19.41
N ASP A 99 -0.93 -15.79 -20.39
CA ASP A 99 -1.76 -16.08 -21.57
C ASP A 99 -3.02 -16.86 -21.21
N GLN A 100 -2.92 -17.73 -20.20
CA GLN A 100 -4.04 -18.51 -19.68
C GLN A 100 -4.27 -18.18 -18.20
N LEU A 101 -5.52 -17.93 -17.86
CA LEU A 101 -5.94 -17.67 -16.49
C LEU A 101 -7.01 -18.70 -16.10
N ASP A 102 -6.68 -19.54 -15.11
CA ASP A 102 -7.62 -20.51 -14.60
C ASP A 102 -8.69 -19.82 -13.76
N ARG A 103 -9.96 -20.13 -14.03
CA ARG A 103 -11.12 -19.67 -13.29
C ARG A 103 -11.12 -18.15 -13.05
N PRO A 104 -11.13 -17.33 -14.11
CA PRO A 104 -10.99 -15.88 -13.99
C PRO A 104 -12.06 -15.21 -13.13
N VAL A 105 -13.30 -15.68 -13.18
CA VAL A 105 -14.40 -15.13 -12.37
C VAL A 105 -14.13 -15.36 -10.86
N VAL A 106 -13.74 -16.57 -10.51
CA VAL A 106 -13.42 -16.93 -9.11
C VAL A 106 -12.25 -16.09 -8.60
N LEU A 107 -11.21 -15.93 -9.41
CA LEU A 107 -10.04 -15.12 -9.04
C LEU A 107 -10.40 -13.64 -8.90
N ALA A 108 -11.26 -13.11 -9.78
CA ALA A 108 -11.72 -11.73 -9.69
C ALA A 108 -12.58 -11.49 -8.44
N GLN A 109 -13.48 -12.41 -8.11
CA GLN A 109 -14.26 -12.36 -6.88
C GLN A 109 -13.37 -12.41 -5.62
N PHE A 110 -12.36 -13.27 -5.63
CA PHE A 110 -11.36 -13.34 -4.58
C PHE A 110 -10.61 -12.01 -4.43
N ALA A 111 -10.11 -11.45 -5.53
CA ALA A 111 -9.33 -10.21 -5.51
C ALA A 111 -10.13 -9.03 -4.98
N VAL A 112 -11.36 -8.85 -5.43
CA VAL A 112 -12.25 -7.77 -4.94
C VAL A 112 -12.55 -7.95 -3.46
N ARG A 113 -12.86 -9.16 -3.02
CA ARG A 113 -13.13 -9.46 -1.61
C ARG A 113 -11.94 -9.18 -0.71
N ARG A 114 -10.73 -9.59 -1.13
CA ARG A 114 -9.49 -9.33 -0.41
C ARG A 114 -9.14 -7.84 -0.39
N ALA A 115 -9.37 -7.14 -1.49
CA ALA A 115 -9.16 -5.69 -1.53
C ALA A 115 -10.07 -4.97 -0.53
N ARG A 116 -11.34 -5.31 -0.45
CA ARG A 116 -12.24 -4.77 0.58
C ARG A 116 -11.74 -5.03 2.00
N GLN A 117 -11.21 -6.22 2.25
CA GLN A 117 -10.61 -6.57 3.54
C GLN A 117 -9.43 -5.64 3.87
N VAL A 118 -8.56 -5.38 2.91
CA VAL A 118 -7.42 -4.46 3.10
C VAL A 118 -7.91 -3.04 3.43
N VAL A 119 -8.94 -2.55 2.76
CA VAL A 119 -9.53 -1.22 3.07
C VAL A 119 -9.98 -1.16 4.54
N THR A 120 -10.72 -2.16 5.00
CA THR A 120 -11.15 -2.23 6.40
C THR A 120 -9.98 -2.30 7.36
N GLN A 121 -8.95 -3.08 7.04
CA GLN A 121 -7.75 -3.21 7.87
C GLN A 121 -6.94 -1.92 7.91
N LEU A 122 -6.77 -1.23 6.79
CA LEU A 122 -6.09 0.07 6.75
C LEU A 122 -6.80 1.12 7.61
N GLN A 123 -8.14 1.13 7.57
CA GLN A 123 -8.95 2.04 8.39
C GLN A 123 -8.85 1.71 9.89
N ALA A 124 -8.62 0.44 10.23
CA ALA A 124 -8.48 -0.02 11.61
C ALA A 124 -7.07 0.23 12.18
N LEU A 125 -6.08 0.52 11.35
CA LEU A 125 -4.74 0.87 11.84
C LEU A 125 -4.78 2.19 12.61
N ALA A 126 -4.11 2.22 13.77
CA ALA A 126 -3.92 3.45 14.51
C ALA A 126 -3.18 4.49 13.66
N PRO A 127 -3.51 5.79 13.76
CA PRO A 127 -2.72 6.83 13.12
C PRO A 127 -1.26 6.71 13.56
N GLY A 128 -0.33 6.83 12.59
CA GLY A 128 1.09 6.85 12.89
C GLY A 128 1.44 8.04 13.81
N PRO A 129 2.59 7.99 14.50
CA PRO A 129 3.06 9.13 15.26
C PRO A 129 3.19 10.34 14.34
N PRO A 130 2.92 11.57 14.85
CA PRO A 130 3.12 12.76 14.05
C PRO A 130 4.56 12.82 13.56
N PRO A 131 4.84 13.39 12.37
CA PRO A 131 6.20 13.55 11.89
C PRO A 131 6.99 14.29 12.97
N SER A 132 8.13 13.71 13.35
CA SER A 132 9.00 14.35 14.33
C SER A 132 9.54 15.61 13.69
N ASP A 133 9.19 16.76 14.24
CA ASP A 133 9.80 18.06 13.92
C ASP A 133 11.25 18.16 14.46
N ASP A 134 11.94 17.03 14.50
CA ASP A 134 13.29 16.94 15.04
C ASP A 134 14.34 17.08 13.93
N ALA A 135 14.17 18.12 13.14
CA ALA A 135 15.22 18.63 12.25
C ALA A 135 15.74 19.96 12.80
N GLY A 136 16.10 19.99 14.06
CA GLY A 136 16.62 21.16 14.71
C GLY A 136 17.37 20.81 15.98
N GLY A 137 18.51 20.15 15.84
CA GLY A 137 19.46 20.10 16.93
C GLY A 137 20.16 21.43 17.05
N PRO A 138 19.95 22.22 18.11
CA PRO A 138 20.83 23.32 18.36
C PRO A 138 22.18 22.76 18.76
N ALA A 139 23.20 23.26 18.09
CA ALA A 139 24.56 23.14 18.54
C ALA A 139 24.63 23.58 20.00
N GLY A 140 25.00 22.66 20.87
CA GLY A 140 25.35 23.02 22.23
C GLY A 140 26.51 23.99 22.20
N THR A 141 26.27 25.19 22.59
CA THR A 141 27.31 26.16 22.86
C THR A 141 28.01 25.70 24.13
N ALA A 142 29.15 25.08 23.98
CA ALA A 142 30.04 24.88 25.11
C ALA A 142 30.63 26.25 25.47
N ALA A 143 30.15 26.83 26.53
CA ALA A 143 30.82 27.93 27.17
C ALA A 143 32.07 27.39 27.86
N ALA A 144 33.20 27.84 27.47
CA ALA A 144 34.43 27.62 28.17
C ALA A 144 34.40 28.39 29.49
N PRO A 145 34.76 27.81 30.61
CA PRO A 145 35.06 28.59 31.78
C PRO A 145 36.50 29.10 31.67
N ASP A 146 36.57 30.37 31.72
CA ASP A 146 37.77 31.10 32.00
C ASP A 146 38.40 30.61 33.30
N GLY A 147 39.62 30.19 33.23
CA GLY A 147 40.43 29.88 34.41
C GLY A 147 41.42 30.97 34.62
N THR A 148 41.10 31.85 35.50
CA THR A 148 42.06 32.84 36.03
C THR A 148 42.68 32.23 37.27
N GLU A 149 44.01 32.15 37.27
CA GLU A 149 44.96 32.87 38.14
C GLU A 149 45.11 32.38 39.54
N GLU A 150 46.13 32.47 40.14
CA GLU A 150 47.31 33.26 40.32
C GLU A 150 48.12 32.83 41.52
N ARG A 151 49.41 32.92 41.37
CA ARG A 151 50.45 33.06 42.38
C ARG A 151 50.93 31.83 43.11
#